data_ee3e459d14bddb4025382f202732ced8
#
_entry.id   ee3e459d14bddb4025382f202732ced8
#
_cell.length_a   1.000
_cell.length_b   1.000
_cell.length_c   1.000
_cell.angle_alpha   90.00
_cell.angle_beta   90.00
_cell.angle_gamma   90.00
#
_symmetry.space_group_name_H-M   'P 1'
#
loop_
_entity.id
_entity.type
_entity.pdbx_description
1 polymer ?
#
loop_
_entity_poly.entity_id
_entity_poly.type
_entity_poly.pdbx_seq_one_letter_code
_entity_poly.pdbx_strand_id
1 'polypeptide(L)'
;MKKSFIYAAAFAMSLSLPTVLVSCDDDDDDAPSQPVNPNPDVQDPANIEYTSKNAKSWHNYTKVVANLLKNDSQKLYDEWANGYAEGFKNPGSANNPTGFKTYIECAEQIVDGCSDIAAEVGGAKLGDPYKLYMSGDKTAALYAVESWYSWHSKEDYSNNIVSVQNAYYGHRNLTSSIDSEDHTFVEHSIAALVKAKDPQFFQELDDAIKGAYKAIMNIPTPFRNHIGSKETVSAMDACDHLNDLLVEGKKNLRSFLRENYLNDDAALEPVIKQYVDAVIMPTYSDLRDKNNALFDVISTLAANPTDANFQAACDAWIEAREPWEESEAYLFGPVANLGLDPNMDSWPLDQAAIVNILNSGKFDDLTWDGDFDESNEEIANKQSVRGYHTLEFLLFKDGKARTINK
;
A
#
# COMPACT_ATOMS: atom_id res chain seq x y z
N MET A 1 -9.96 -17.41 19.63
CA MET A 1 -9.18 -18.21 18.69
C MET A 1 -8.32 -17.21 17.93
N LYS A 2 -7.02 -17.18 18.19
CA LYS A 2 -6.08 -16.29 17.50
C LYS A 2 -5.94 -16.74 16.06
N LYS A 3 -6.44 -15.97 15.11
CA LYS A 3 -5.98 -16.00 13.73
C LYS A 3 -4.97 -14.87 13.58
N SER A 4 -3.69 -15.19 13.78
CA SER A 4 -2.60 -14.37 13.29
C SER A 4 -2.70 -14.44 11.76
N PHE A 5 -2.94 -13.32 11.12
CA PHE A 5 -2.77 -13.20 9.69
C PHE A 5 -1.26 -13.20 9.44
N ILE A 6 -0.73 -14.35 9.07
CA ILE A 6 0.61 -14.46 8.53
C ILE A 6 0.45 -14.20 7.04
N TYR A 7 0.86 -13.04 6.57
CA TYR A 7 1.10 -12.81 5.15
C TYR A 7 2.30 -13.67 4.75
N ALA A 8 2.02 -14.91 4.39
CA ALA A 8 2.98 -15.78 3.76
C ALA A 8 2.70 -15.74 2.26
N ALA A 9 3.20 -14.74 1.57
CA ALA A 9 3.36 -14.80 0.12
C ALA A 9 4.45 -15.84 -0.20
N ALA A 10 4.13 -17.11 -0.03
CA ALA A 10 4.94 -18.21 -0.50
C ALA A 10 4.53 -18.54 -1.94
N PHE A 11 4.91 -17.72 -2.90
CA PHE A 11 4.86 -18.11 -4.30
C PHE A 11 6.09 -18.95 -4.62
N ALA A 12 5.97 -20.27 -4.49
CA ALA A 12 6.94 -21.21 -5.02
C ALA A 12 6.74 -21.31 -6.54
N MET A 13 7.29 -20.39 -7.31
CA MET A 13 7.49 -20.61 -8.73
C MET A 13 8.61 -21.66 -8.90
N SER A 14 8.25 -22.88 -9.22
CA SER A 14 9.17 -23.89 -9.73
C SER A 14 9.52 -23.56 -11.18
N LEU A 15 10.43 -22.63 -11.38
CA LEU A 15 11.10 -22.42 -12.65
C LEU A 15 12.33 -23.34 -12.72
N SER A 16 12.20 -24.43 -13.45
CA SER A 16 13.34 -25.23 -13.89
C SER A 16 14.08 -24.45 -14.98
N LEU A 17 15.12 -23.75 -14.60
CA LEU A 17 16.06 -23.11 -15.54
C LEU A 17 17.23 -24.03 -15.86
N PRO A 18 17.64 -24.16 -17.11
CA PRO A 18 18.92 -24.75 -17.45
C PRO A 18 20.06 -23.78 -17.09
N THR A 19 21.01 -24.26 -16.30
CA THR A 19 22.25 -23.53 -15.97
C THR A 19 23.11 -23.35 -17.22
N VAL A 20 23.25 -22.10 -17.65
CA VAL A 20 24.32 -21.70 -18.58
C VAL A 20 25.36 -20.94 -17.79
N LEU A 21 26.56 -21.50 -17.69
CA LEU A 21 27.74 -20.84 -17.15
C LEU A 21 28.21 -19.80 -18.14
N VAL A 22 28.21 -18.53 -17.77
CA VAL A 22 28.93 -17.47 -18.48
C VAL A 22 29.99 -16.87 -17.54
N SER A 23 31.18 -16.82 -18.06
CA SER A 23 32.42 -16.33 -17.46
C SER A 23 32.35 -14.86 -17.07
N CYS A 24 32.96 -14.53 -15.92
CA CYS A 24 33.15 -13.16 -15.45
C CYS A 24 34.17 -12.43 -16.33
N ASP A 25 33.88 -11.19 -16.67
CA ASP A 25 34.87 -10.12 -16.84
C ASP A 25 34.36 -8.88 -16.09
N ASP A 26 35.22 -8.33 -15.25
CA ASP A 26 34.99 -7.12 -14.45
C ASP A 26 35.10 -5.90 -15.35
N ASP A 27 34.10 -5.03 -15.29
CA ASP A 27 34.26 -3.59 -15.48
C ASP A 27 33.08 -2.82 -14.84
N ASP A 28 33.41 -1.85 -14.01
CA ASP A 28 32.58 -0.98 -13.22
C ASP A 28 31.80 0.02 -14.10
N ASP A 29 30.64 0.44 -13.58
CA ASP A 29 29.71 1.49 -14.06
C ASP A 29 28.55 1.02 -14.96
N ASP A 30 27.62 0.21 -14.40
CA ASP A 30 26.34 0.00 -15.07
C ASP A 30 25.16 0.17 -14.11
N ALA A 31 24.32 1.16 -14.42
CA ALA A 31 22.91 1.14 -14.00
C ALA A 31 22.32 -0.24 -14.40
N PRO A 32 21.47 -0.87 -13.56
CA PRO A 32 20.96 -2.20 -13.84
C PRO A 32 20.29 -2.21 -15.22
N SER A 33 20.93 -2.92 -16.15
CA SER A 33 20.38 -3.16 -17.48
C SER A 33 19.02 -3.83 -17.33
N GLN A 34 18.04 -3.41 -18.13
CA GLN A 34 16.74 -4.08 -18.24
C GLN A 34 16.94 -5.60 -18.31
N PRO A 35 16.10 -6.40 -17.63
CA PRO A 35 16.21 -7.86 -17.72
C PRO A 35 16.13 -8.28 -19.18
N VAL A 36 17.19 -8.92 -19.65
CA VAL A 36 17.24 -9.44 -21.03
C VAL A 36 16.31 -10.64 -21.08
N ASN A 37 15.27 -10.56 -21.91
CA ASN A 37 14.40 -11.70 -22.15
C ASN A 37 15.23 -12.86 -22.72
N PRO A 38 15.33 -14.00 -22.02
CA PRO A 38 16.12 -15.14 -22.49
C PRO A 38 15.55 -15.82 -23.74
N ASN A 39 14.32 -15.48 -24.10
CA ASN A 39 13.68 -15.92 -25.34
C ASN A 39 13.29 -14.71 -26.21
N PRO A 40 14.09 -14.35 -27.23
CA PRO A 40 13.83 -13.18 -28.07
C PRO A 40 12.53 -13.26 -28.87
N ASP A 41 11.91 -14.43 -28.99
CA ASP A 41 10.65 -14.63 -29.69
C ASP A 41 9.43 -14.39 -28.78
N VAL A 42 9.65 -14.26 -27.45
CA VAL A 42 8.61 -13.94 -26.47
C VAL A 42 8.72 -12.46 -26.12
N GLN A 43 7.69 -11.69 -26.46
CA GLN A 43 7.61 -10.27 -26.10
C GLN A 43 7.62 -10.14 -24.56
N ASP A 44 8.57 -9.38 -24.01
CA ASP A 44 8.55 -9.02 -22.60
C ASP A 44 7.28 -8.21 -22.31
N PRO A 45 6.38 -8.70 -21.43
CA PRO A 45 5.13 -8.00 -21.13
C PRO A 45 5.35 -6.57 -20.60
N ALA A 46 6.44 -6.35 -19.86
CA ALA A 46 6.79 -5.03 -19.33
C ALA A 46 7.11 -4.00 -20.45
N ASN A 47 7.46 -4.45 -21.64
CA ASN A 47 7.80 -3.61 -22.79
C ASN A 47 6.69 -3.43 -23.79
N ILE A 48 5.46 -3.87 -23.48
CA ILE A 48 4.32 -3.61 -24.37
C ILE A 48 4.07 -2.10 -24.51
N GLU A 49 3.90 -1.66 -25.75
CA GLU A 49 3.66 -0.25 -26.05
C GLU A 49 2.19 0.01 -26.39
N TYR A 50 1.71 1.19 -25.99
CA TYR A 50 0.47 1.73 -26.50
C TYR A 50 0.61 2.05 -27.98
N THR A 51 -0.28 1.53 -28.82
CA THR A 51 -0.27 1.73 -30.27
C THR A 51 -1.70 1.91 -30.78
N SER A 52 -1.85 2.42 -31.98
CA SER A 52 -3.17 2.52 -32.64
C SER A 52 -3.86 1.15 -32.82
N LYS A 53 -3.11 0.05 -32.81
CA LYS A 53 -3.66 -1.32 -32.95
C LYS A 53 -4.32 -1.83 -31.68
N ASN A 54 -3.76 -1.49 -30.50
CA ASN A 54 -4.27 -1.92 -29.19
C ASN A 54 -5.03 -0.82 -28.46
N ALA A 55 -5.08 0.40 -28.97
CA ALA A 55 -5.66 1.56 -28.31
C ALA A 55 -7.08 1.32 -27.77
N LYS A 56 -7.95 0.67 -28.54
CA LYS A 56 -9.32 0.40 -28.10
C LYS A 56 -9.38 -0.52 -26.88
N SER A 57 -8.62 -1.61 -26.93
CA SER A 57 -8.55 -2.56 -25.81
C SER A 57 -7.89 -1.92 -24.59
N TRP A 58 -6.80 -1.16 -24.83
CA TRP A 58 -6.10 -0.42 -23.78
C TRP A 58 -7.02 0.52 -23.01
N HIS A 59 -7.74 1.40 -23.71
CA HIS A 59 -8.67 2.34 -23.06
C HIS A 59 -9.84 1.65 -22.38
N ASN A 60 -10.37 0.56 -22.95
CA ASN A 60 -11.42 -0.20 -22.31
C ASN A 60 -10.91 -0.81 -21.01
N TYR A 61 -9.73 -1.43 -21.02
CA TYR A 61 -9.16 -2.05 -19.81
C TYR A 61 -8.86 -1.01 -18.72
N THR A 62 -8.14 0.06 -19.10
CA THR A 62 -7.85 1.18 -18.18
C THR A 62 -9.12 1.72 -17.52
N LYS A 63 -10.19 1.90 -18.31
CA LYS A 63 -11.47 2.38 -17.80
C LYS A 63 -12.17 1.38 -16.88
N VAL A 64 -12.14 0.08 -17.19
CA VAL A 64 -12.71 -0.97 -16.34
C VAL A 64 -12.00 -1.00 -15.00
N VAL A 65 -10.65 -1.02 -14.98
CA VAL A 65 -9.89 -1.03 -13.73
C VAL A 65 -10.14 0.22 -12.88
N ALA A 66 -10.15 1.40 -13.49
CA ALA A 66 -10.46 2.65 -12.78
C ALA A 66 -11.90 2.64 -12.21
N ASN A 67 -12.88 2.04 -12.92
CA ASN A 67 -14.24 1.89 -12.40
C ASN A 67 -14.32 0.91 -11.21
N LEU A 68 -13.51 -0.14 -11.21
CA LEU A 68 -13.43 -1.07 -10.09
C LEU A 68 -12.85 -0.37 -8.85
N LEU A 69 -11.75 0.37 -8.97
CA LEU A 69 -11.18 1.18 -7.88
C LEU A 69 -12.20 2.18 -7.32
N LYS A 70 -12.92 2.88 -8.20
CA LYS A 70 -14.01 3.78 -7.80
C LYS A 70 -15.10 3.06 -6.99
N ASN A 71 -15.53 1.87 -7.43
CA ASN A 71 -16.59 1.12 -6.76
C ASN A 71 -16.11 0.53 -5.43
N ASP A 72 -14.89 0.02 -5.37
CA ASP A 72 -14.31 -0.57 -4.17
C ASP A 72 -14.07 0.51 -3.10
N SER A 73 -13.55 1.69 -3.47
CA SER A 73 -13.38 2.82 -2.55
C SER A 73 -14.73 3.37 -2.05
N GLN A 74 -15.76 3.43 -2.89
CA GLN A 74 -17.12 3.78 -2.48
C GLN A 74 -17.67 2.75 -1.48
N LYS A 75 -17.53 1.46 -1.78
CA LYS A 75 -17.98 0.38 -0.91
C LYS A 75 -17.31 0.42 0.45
N LEU A 76 -16.00 0.65 0.48
CA LEU A 76 -15.23 0.79 1.72
C LEU A 76 -15.76 1.94 2.58
N TYR A 77 -15.93 3.13 1.98
CA TYR A 77 -16.49 4.27 2.69
C TYR A 77 -17.90 4.00 3.23
N ASP A 78 -18.77 3.41 2.41
CA ASP A 78 -20.15 3.12 2.79
C ASP A 78 -20.26 2.12 3.93
N GLU A 79 -19.44 1.07 3.95
CA GLU A 79 -19.42 0.08 5.04
C GLU A 79 -18.98 0.70 6.37
N TRP A 80 -17.98 1.58 6.34
CA TRP A 80 -17.60 2.34 7.52
C TRP A 80 -18.74 3.28 7.96
N ALA A 81 -19.28 4.08 7.05
CA ALA A 81 -20.31 5.08 7.34
C ALA A 81 -21.65 4.46 7.80
N ASN A 82 -21.99 3.26 7.31
CA ASN A 82 -23.27 2.60 7.57
C ASN A 82 -23.30 1.71 8.82
N GLY A 83 -22.39 1.90 9.75
CA GLY A 83 -22.48 1.29 11.08
C GLY A 83 -21.16 0.80 11.67
N TYR A 84 -20.14 0.48 10.87
CA TYR A 84 -18.88 0.02 11.41
C TYR A 84 -18.20 1.12 12.26
N ALA A 85 -18.19 2.37 11.80
CA ALA A 85 -17.66 3.53 12.52
C ALA A 85 -18.36 3.70 13.90
N GLU A 86 -19.70 3.66 13.93
CA GLU A 86 -20.43 3.76 15.19
C GLU A 86 -20.18 2.57 16.11
N GLY A 87 -20.04 1.36 15.56
CA GLY A 87 -19.68 0.17 16.30
C GLY A 87 -18.28 0.28 16.93
N PHE A 88 -17.31 0.79 16.20
CA PHE A 88 -15.94 0.99 16.69
C PHE A 88 -15.86 2.09 17.75
N LYS A 89 -16.63 3.18 17.60
CA LYS A 89 -16.76 4.26 18.60
C LYS A 89 -17.50 3.84 19.86
N ASN A 90 -18.28 2.75 19.82
CA ASN A 90 -19.10 2.28 20.93
C ASN A 90 -18.94 0.76 21.13
N PRO A 91 -17.74 0.28 21.47
CA PRO A 91 -17.47 -1.15 21.67
C PRO A 91 -18.40 -1.73 22.75
N GLY A 92 -18.76 -3.01 22.63
CA GLY A 92 -19.66 -3.68 23.57
C GLY A 92 -21.15 -3.31 23.45
N SER A 93 -21.51 -2.38 22.57
CA SER A 93 -22.93 -2.05 22.31
C SER A 93 -23.69 -3.24 21.72
N ALA A 94 -25.01 -3.26 21.93
CA ALA A 94 -25.87 -4.33 21.41
C ALA A 94 -25.84 -4.34 19.86
N ASN A 95 -25.69 -5.53 19.27
CA ASN A 95 -25.59 -5.72 17.82
C ASN A 95 -24.40 -4.99 17.16
N ASN A 96 -23.31 -4.81 17.89
CA ASN A 96 -22.11 -4.16 17.38
C ASN A 96 -21.49 -4.97 16.23
N PRO A 97 -21.36 -4.39 15.01
CA PRO A 97 -20.85 -5.12 13.85
C PRO A 97 -19.33 -5.37 13.90
N THR A 98 -18.59 -4.64 14.74
CA THR A 98 -17.12 -4.73 14.80
C THR A 98 -16.61 -5.91 15.60
N GLY A 99 -17.43 -6.43 16.51
CA GLY A 99 -17.04 -7.51 17.43
C GLY A 99 -16.26 -7.04 18.67
N PHE A 100 -15.73 -5.81 18.72
CA PHE A 100 -15.01 -5.25 19.86
C PHE A 100 -15.94 -5.08 21.07
N LYS A 101 -15.41 -5.36 22.27
CA LYS A 101 -16.17 -5.33 23.53
C LYS A 101 -15.77 -4.17 24.43
N THR A 102 -14.55 -3.68 24.30
CA THR A 102 -13.97 -2.65 25.18
C THR A 102 -13.17 -1.64 24.39
N TYR A 103 -13.01 -0.44 24.92
CA TYR A 103 -12.19 0.60 24.30
C TYR A 103 -10.70 0.22 24.21
N ILE A 104 -10.19 -0.58 25.17
CA ILE A 104 -8.82 -1.05 25.08
C ILE A 104 -8.60 -2.00 23.89
N GLU A 105 -9.58 -2.85 23.56
CA GLU A 105 -9.50 -3.69 22.35
C GLU A 105 -9.44 -2.85 21.08
N CYS A 106 -10.21 -1.75 21.03
CA CYS A 106 -10.14 -0.80 19.90
C CYS A 106 -8.77 -0.10 19.83
N ALA A 107 -8.22 0.34 20.99
CA ALA A 107 -6.91 0.96 21.04
C ALA A 107 -5.78 -0.02 20.63
N GLU A 108 -5.87 -1.28 21.06
CA GLU A 108 -4.94 -2.34 20.64
C GLU A 108 -5.03 -2.61 19.13
N GLN A 109 -6.23 -2.61 18.54
CA GLN A 109 -6.39 -2.75 17.09
C GLN A 109 -5.72 -1.62 16.31
N ILE A 110 -5.78 -0.38 16.80
CA ILE A 110 -5.07 0.76 16.19
C ILE A 110 -3.55 0.52 16.22
N VAL A 111 -3.03 0.07 17.36
CA VAL A 111 -1.60 -0.21 17.52
C VAL A 111 -1.16 -1.40 16.67
N ASP A 112 -1.98 -2.45 16.61
CA ASP A 112 -1.70 -3.64 15.80
C ASP A 112 -1.61 -3.25 14.30
N GLY A 113 -2.55 -2.45 13.78
CA GLY A 113 -2.47 -1.98 12.39
C GLY A 113 -1.24 -1.11 12.12
N CYS A 114 -0.85 -0.25 13.07
CA CYS A 114 0.40 0.51 12.95
C CYS A 114 1.64 -0.41 12.93
N SER A 115 1.63 -1.47 13.72
CA SER A 115 2.70 -2.47 13.78
C SER A 115 2.77 -3.30 12.50
N ASP A 116 1.61 -3.74 12.00
CA ASP A 116 1.52 -4.56 10.80
C ASP A 116 2.14 -3.83 9.61
N ILE A 117 1.77 -2.58 9.34
CA ILE A 117 2.33 -1.84 8.22
C ILE A 117 3.81 -1.46 8.42
N ALA A 118 4.24 -1.12 9.66
CA ALA A 118 5.65 -0.86 9.91
C ALA A 118 6.52 -2.10 9.64
N ALA A 119 6.05 -3.28 10.06
CA ALA A 119 6.71 -4.56 9.79
C ALA A 119 6.67 -4.92 8.29
N GLU A 120 5.57 -4.64 7.61
CA GLU A 120 5.42 -4.91 6.19
C GLU A 120 6.37 -4.03 5.35
N VAL A 121 6.44 -2.73 5.61
CA VAL A 121 7.38 -1.84 4.91
C VAL A 121 8.82 -2.29 5.10
N GLY A 122 9.24 -2.59 6.34
CA GLY A 122 10.60 -3.06 6.62
C GLY A 122 10.90 -4.44 6.05
N GLY A 123 9.98 -5.39 6.27
CA GLY A 123 10.19 -6.81 6.00
C GLY A 123 9.85 -7.28 4.60
N ALA A 124 8.72 -6.84 4.04
CA ALA A 124 8.21 -7.26 2.74
C ALA A 124 8.51 -6.22 1.65
N LYS A 125 8.01 -4.99 1.80
CA LYS A 125 8.10 -3.97 0.73
C LYS A 125 9.56 -3.55 0.42
N LEU A 126 10.42 -3.40 1.43
CA LEU A 126 11.85 -3.15 1.29
C LEU A 126 12.68 -4.43 1.38
N GLY A 127 12.36 -5.28 2.37
CA GLY A 127 13.19 -6.41 2.75
C GLY A 127 13.19 -7.56 1.76
N ASP A 128 12.07 -7.91 1.13
CA ASP A 128 12.03 -9.03 0.19
C ASP A 128 12.75 -8.70 -1.13
N PRO A 129 12.56 -7.51 -1.77
CA PRO A 129 13.44 -7.09 -2.85
C PRO A 129 14.93 -7.10 -2.48
N TYR A 130 15.27 -6.60 -1.27
CA TYR A 130 16.65 -6.58 -0.79
C TYR A 130 17.24 -8.00 -0.65
N LYS A 131 16.52 -8.95 -0.03
CA LYS A 131 16.95 -10.34 0.12
C LYS A 131 17.19 -11.01 -1.23
N LEU A 132 16.28 -10.82 -2.19
CA LEU A 132 16.42 -11.32 -3.56
C LEU A 132 17.64 -10.70 -4.25
N TYR A 133 17.84 -9.39 -4.11
CA TYR A 133 19.01 -8.70 -4.67
C TYR A 133 20.33 -9.24 -4.11
N MET A 134 20.41 -9.41 -2.78
CA MET A 134 21.60 -9.93 -2.09
C MET A 134 21.86 -11.41 -2.36
N SER A 135 20.84 -12.19 -2.71
CA SER A 135 21.02 -13.59 -3.16
C SER A 135 21.53 -13.71 -4.59
N GLY A 136 21.62 -12.59 -5.32
CA GLY A 136 22.04 -12.53 -6.72
C GLY A 136 20.91 -12.61 -7.74
N ASP A 137 19.65 -12.82 -7.33
CA ASP A 137 18.49 -12.78 -8.23
C ASP A 137 17.99 -11.34 -8.40
N LYS A 138 18.79 -10.54 -9.12
CA LYS A 138 18.49 -9.12 -9.36
C LYS A 138 17.20 -8.93 -10.16
N THR A 139 16.84 -9.87 -11.02
CA THR A 139 15.61 -9.81 -11.83
C THR A 139 14.38 -10.01 -10.95
N ALA A 140 14.36 -11.04 -10.11
CA ALA A 140 13.26 -11.24 -9.16
C ALA A 140 13.16 -10.07 -8.17
N ALA A 141 14.31 -9.57 -7.67
CA ALA A 141 14.35 -8.40 -6.80
C ALA A 141 13.67 -7.17 -7.42
N LEU A 142 13.93 -6.94 -8.71
CA LEU A 142 13.37 -5.81 -9.43
C LEU A 142 11.84 -5.90 -9.54
N TYR A 143 11.31 -7.09 -9.86
CA TYR A 143 9.86 -7.30 -9.99
C TYR A 143 9.13 -7.44 -8.65
N ALA A 144 9.85 -7.62 -7.55
CA ALA A 144 9.29 -7.60 -6.21
C ALA A 144 9.02 -6.17 -5.69
N VAL A 145 9.55 -5.12 -6.35
CA VAL A 145 9.35 -3.72 -5.97
C VAL A 145 7.96 -3.24 -6.40
N GLU A 146 7.15 -2.78 -5.45
CA GLU A 146 5.87 -2.13 -5.73
C GLU A 146 6.07 -0.76 -6.40
N SER A 147 5.02 -0.26 -7.07
CA SER A 147 5.04 1.02 -7.80
C SER A 147 6.24 1.15 -8.73
N TRP A 148 6.53 0.03 -9.38
CA TRP A 148 7.70 -0.18 -10.21
C TRP A 148 7.68 0.64 -11.51
N TYR A 149 6.49 0.88 -12.08
CA TYR A 149 6.34 1.55 -13.37
C TYR A 149 6.35 3.07 -13.23
N SER A 150 5.77 3.58 -12.16
CA SER A 150 5.69 5.01 -11.83
C SER A 150 6.96 5.54 -11.17
N TRP A 151 7.79 4.65 -10.59
CA TRP A 151 8.92 4.96 -9.71
C TRP A 151 8.52 5.63 -8.40
N HIS A 152 7.30 5.37 -7.94
CA HIS A 152 6.69 6.04 -6.79
C HIS A 152 6.83 5.26 -5.47
N SER A 153 7.56 4.13 -5.48
CA SER A 153 7.67 3.20 -4.35
C SER A 153 8.00 3.87 -3.02
N LYS A 154 8.98 4.76 -2.97
CA LYS A 154 9.40 5.36 -1.70
C LYS A 154 8.40 6.39 -1.18
N GLU A 155 7.68 7.07 -2.05
CA GLU A 155 6.57 7.97 -1.68
C GLU A 155 5.43 7.14 -1.08
N ASP A 156 5.08 6.01 -1.69
CA ASP A 156 4.08 5.08 -1.17
C ASP A 156 4.48 4.55 0.21
N TYR A 157 5.69 3.99 0.34
CA TYR A 157 6.17 3.47 1.63
C TYR A 157 6.30 4.54 2.71
N SER A 158 6.62 5.79 2.33
CA SER A 158 6.63 6.90 3.29
C SER A 158 5.22 7.27 3.74
N ASN A 159 4.21 7.18 2.85
CA ASN A 159 2.80 7.40 3.19
C ASN A 159 2.24 6.30 4.09
N ASN A 160 2.76 5.07 4.00
CA ASN A 160 2.45 4.03 4.98
C ASN A 160 2.88 4.48 6.40
N ILE A 161 4.04 5.10 6.56
CA ILE A 161 4.47 5.64 7.85
C ILE A 161 3.67 6.89 8.27
N VAL A 162 3.20 7.70 7.29
CA VAL A 162 2.24 8.79 7.57
C VAL A 162 0.95 8.23 8.17
N SER A 163 0.46 7.07 7.70
CA SER A 163 -0.72 6.42 8.28
C SER A 163 -0.54 6.07 9.76
N VAL A 164 0.66 5.60 10.14
CA VAL A 164 1.04 5.34 11.55
C VAL A 164 1.02 6.64 12.37
N GLN A 165 1.60 7.73 11.84
CA GLN A 165 1.59 9.03 12.50
C GLN A 165 0.16 9.54 12.69
N ASN A 166 -0.68 9.46 11.66
CA ASN A 166 -2.07 9.90 11.70
C ASN A 166 -2.85 9.15 12.81
N ALA A 167 -2.68 7.83 12.88
CA ALA A 167 -3.29 7.00 13.90
C ALA A 167 -2.80 7.36 15.32
N TYR A 168 -1.50 7.55 15.48
CA TYR A 168 -0.87 7.90 16.77
C TYR A 168 -1.22 9.32 17.22
N TYR A 169 -1.24 10.31 16.29
CA TYR A 169 -1.54 11.73 16.57
C TYR A 169 -3.03 12.06 16.66
N GLY A 170 -3.91 11.18 16.16
CA GLY A 170 -5.36 11.31 16.23
C GLY A 170 -5.97 12.28 15.22
N HIS A 171 -5.25 12.65 14.17
CA HIS A 171 -5.77 13.39 13.03
C HIS A 171 -4.91 13.23 11.78
N ARG A 172 -5.51 13.45 10.63
CA ARG A 172 -4.87 13.30 9.32
C ARG A 172 -3.85 14.41 9.05
N ASN A 173 -2.70 14.04 8.49
CA ASN A 173 -1.71 14.97 7.96
C ASN A 173 -2.07 15.32 6.51
N LEU A 174 -2.52 16.54 6.27
CA LEU A 174 -2.93 16.99 4.94
C LEU A 174 -1.75 17.42 4.04
N THR A 175 -0.54 17.41 4.56
CA THR A 175 0.66 17.84 3.81
C THR A 175 1.51 16.67 3.31
N SER A 176 1.14 15.44 3.66
CA SER A 176 1.90 14.21 3.39
C SER A 176 3.38 14.32 3.78
N SER A 177 3.69 15.16 4.76
CA SER A 177 5.02 15.41 5.29
C SER A 177 5.04 15.26 6.80
N ILE A 178 5.75 14.26 7.27
CA ILE A 178 5.89 13.95 8.69
C ILE A 178 6.59 15.08 9.48
N ASP A 179 7.40 15.89 8.80
CA ASP A 179 8.10 17.03 9.36
C ASP A 179 7.29 18.34 9.32
N SER A 180 6.02 18.29 8.95
CA SER A 180 5.16 19.48 8.96
C SER A 180 5.06 20.05 10.37
N GLU A 181 5.47 21.30 10.55
CA GLU A 181 5.34 22.01 11.83
C GLU A 181 3.86 22.18 12.25
N ASP A 182 2.95 22.13 11.29
CA ASP A 182 1.50 22.24 11.49
C ASP A 182 0.85 20.91 11.92
N HIS A 183 1.54 19.78 11.74
CA HIS A 183 1.05 18.47 12.13
C HIS A 183 1.54 18.09 13.54
N THR A 184 0.72 18.39 14.53
CA THR A 184 0.96 18.03 15.94
C THR A 184 -0.17 17.16 16.45
N PHE A 185 0.11 16.30 17.45
CA PHE A 185 -0.92 15.46 18.03
C PHE A 185 -2.02 16.27 18.74
N VAL A 186 -3.26 15.77 18.69
CA VAL A 186 -4.41 16.39 19.36
C VAL A 186 -4.59 15.87 20.80
N GLU A 187 -5.39 16.58 21.59
CA GLU A 187 -5.65 16.23 23.00
C GLU A 187 -6.21 14.79 23.17
N HIS A 188 -7.11 14.39 22.28
CA HIS A 188 -7.71 13.06 22.28
C HIS A 188 -6.97 12.15 21.29
N SER A 189 -5.74 11.77 21.60
CA SER A 189 -4.90 10.89 20.79
C SER A 189 -4.13 9.90 21.64
N ILE A 190 -3.66 8.83 21.02
CA ILE A 190 -2.76 7.87 21.68
C ILE A 190 -1.48 8.59 22.13
N ALA A 191 -0.94 9.50 21.31
CA ALA A 191 0.22 10.31 21.61
C ALA A 191 0.03 11.14 22.92
N ALA A 192 -1.14 11.75 23.08
CA ALA A 192 -1.47 12.50 24.30
C ALA A 192 -1.53 11.60 25.54
N LEU A 193 -2.10 10.40 25.41
CA LEU A 193 -2.15 9.41 26.49
C LEU A 193 -0.74 8.96 26.92
N VAL A 194 0.12 8.67 25.95
CA VAL A 194 1.51 8.28 26.22
C VAL A 194 2.26 9.42 26.88
N LYS A 195 2.20 10.62 26.32
CA LYS A 195 2.89 11.80 26.84
C LYS A 195 2.49 12.16 28.27
N ALA A 196 1.23 11.96 28.60
CA ALA A 196 0.71 12.24 29.96
C ALA A 196 1.30 11.33 31.05
N LYS A 197 1.67 10.09 30.71
CA LYS A 197 2.19 9.09 31.66
C LYS A 197 3.72 8.92 31.55
N ASP A 198 4.27 8.93 30.33
CA ASP A 198 5.69 8.72 30.05
C ASP A 198 6.13 9.64 28.89
N PRO A 199 6.53 10.90 29.19
CA PRO A 199 7.01 11.83 28.17
C PRO A 199 8.26 11.36 27.43
N GLN A 200 9.09 10.50 28.04
CA GLN A 200 10.26 9.94 27.38
C GLN A 200 9.85 8.90 26.34
N PHE A 201 8.91 8.02 26.69
CA PHE A 201 8.41 7.03 25.74
C PHE A 201 7.62 7.67 24.57
N PHE A 202 6.89 8.77 24.86
CA PHE A 202 6.31 9.59 23.79
C PHE A 202 7.39 10.07 22.81
N GLN A 203 8.52 10.59 23.31
CA GLN A 203 9.59 11.08 22.44
C GLN A 203 10.25 9.93 21.64
N GLU A 204 10.45 8.76 22.28
CA GLU A 204 11.00 7.57 21.61
C GLU A 204 10.11 7.14 20.43
N LEU A 205 8.77 7.11 20.59
CA LEU A 205 7.81 6.78 19.52
C LEU A 205 7.78 7.86 18.43
N ASP A 206 7.72 9.14 18.81
CA ASP A 206 7.71 10.25 17.89
C ASP A 206 8.96 10.29 17.01
N ASP A 207 10.13 10.10 17.61
CA ASP A 207 11.41 10.03 16.91
C ASP A 207 11.50 8.81 15.99
N ALA A 208 10.94 7.67 16.39
CA ALA A 208 10.94 6.45 15.60
C ALA A 208 10.03 6.58 14.35
N ILE A 209 8.82 7.13 14.51
CA ILE A 209 7.91 7.41 13.37
C ILE A 209 8.59 8.34 12.37
N LYS A 210 9.11 9.48 12.85
CA LYS A 210 9.83 10.45 12.00
C LYS A 210 11.10 9.87 11.39
N GLY A 211 11.80 9.02 12.15
CA GLY A 211 13.00 8.33 11.72
C GLY A 211 12.74 7.35 10.57
N ALA A 212 11.68 6.53 10.66
CA ALA A 212 11.30 5.58 9.62
C ALA A 212 10.93 6.32 8.31
N TYR A 213 10.08 7.34 8.39
CA TYR A 213 9.75 8.18 7.23
C TYR A 213 11.00 8.77 6.56
N LYS A 214 11.88 9.41 7.34
CA LYS A 214 13.09 10.02 6.81
C LYS A 214 14.06 9.02 6.21
N ALA A 215 14.21 7.85 6.81
CA ALA A 215 15.06 6.79 6.30
C ALA A 215 14.57 6.29 4.93
N ILE A 216 13.25 6.09 4.77
CA ILE A 216 12.65 5.73 3.47
C ILE A 216 12.88 6.83 2.45
N MET A 217 12.59 8.10 2.78
CA MET A 217 12.78 9.23 1.87
C MET A 217 14.23 9.49 1.49
N ASN A 218 15.19 9.02 2.29
CA ASN A 218 16.62 9.10 1.96
C ASN A 218 17.09 8.05 0.95
N ILE A 219 16.29 7.02 0.67
CA ILE A 219 16.60 6.07 -0.40
C ILE A 219 16.66 6.85 -1.73
N PRO A 220 17.75 6.71 -2.54
CA PRO A 220 17.82 7.41 -3.82
C PRO A 220 16.70 6.97 -4.78
N THR A 221 16.20 7.90 -5.59
CA THR A 221 15.13 7.64 -6.57
C THR A 221 15.72 7.19 -7.91
N PRO A 222 15.13 6.17 -8.56
CA PRO A 222 14.01 5.33 -8.09
C PRO A 222 14.51 4.20 -7.19
N PHE A 223 13.71 3.78 -6.22
CA PHE A 223 14.06 2.68 -5.30
C PHE A 223 14.49 1.41 -6.03
N ARG A 224 13.79 1.05 -7.12
CA ARG A 224 14.10 -0.13 -7.95
C ARG A 224 15.55 -0.21 -8.43
N ASN A 225 16.25 0.91 -8.55
CA ASN A 225 17.66 0.99 -8.94
C ASN A 225 18.61 1.00 -7.73
N HIS A 226 18.08 1.10 -6.52
CA HIS A 226 18.83 1.27 -5.29
C HIS A 226 18.48 0.22 -4.22
N ILE A 227 17.91 -0.92 -4.62
CA ILE A 227 17.47 -2.01 -3.73
C ILE A 227 18.58 -2.43 -2.77
N GLY A 228 19.82 -2.59 -3.26
CA GLY A 228 20.98 -3.01 -2.45
C GLY A 228 21.72 -1.87 -1.76
N SER A 229 21.17 -0.66 -1.71
CA SER A 229 21.86 0.49 -1.12
C SER A 229 21.91 0.42 0.42
N LYS A 230 22.84 1.16 1.02
CA LYS A 230 22.90 1.28 2.49
C LYS A 230 21.70 2.05 3.05
N GLU A 231 21.12 2.95 2.27
CA GLU A 231 19.92 3.71 2.62
C GLU A 231 18.71 2.77 2.74
N THR A 232 18.59 1.76 1.87
CA THR A 232 17.57 0.71 1.97
C THR A 232 17.70 -0.07 3.29
N VAL A 233 18.92 -0.47 3.66
CA VAL A 233 19.16 -1.14 4.95
C VAL A 233 18.80 -0.24 6.12
N SER A 234 19.16 1.04 6.06
CA SER A 234 18.81 2.00 7.12
C SER A 234 17.30 2.20 7.25
N ALA A 235 16.55 2.15 6.14
CA ALA A 235 15.09 2.25 6.16
C ALA A 235 14.44 0.99 6.75
N MET A 236 14.94 -0.21 6.41
CA MET A 236 14.51 -1.47 7.01
C MET A 236 14.73 -1.46 8.53
N ASP A 237 15.94 -1.11 8.98
CA ASP A 237 16.28 -1.03 10.41
C ASP A 237 15.40 -0.02 11.17
N ALA A 238 15.05 1.10 10.53
CA ALA A 238 14.19 2.12 11.13
C ALA A 238 12.73 1.64 11.25
N CYS A 239 12.20 0.90 10.27
CA CYS A 239 10.88 0.30 10.33
C CYS A 239 10.81 -0.81 11.39
N ASP A 240 11.84 -1.67 11.47
CA ASP A 240 11.94 -2.70 12.50
C ASP A 240 11.99 -2.07 13.91
N HIS A 241 12.76 -0.99 14.08
CA HIS A 241 12.79 -0.26 15.36
C HIS A 241 11.43 0.34 15.72
N LEU A 242 10.70 0.89 14.76
CA LEU A 242 9.34 1.40 14.96
C LEU A 242 8.42 0.26 15.40
N ASN A 243 8.45 -0.89 14.71
CA ASN A 243 7.66 -2.06 15.05
C ASN A 243 7.96 -2.58 16.47
N ASP A 244 9.23 -2.59 16.89
CA ASP A 244 9.63 -2.93 18.25
C ASP A 244 8.98 -2.02 19.28
N LEU A 245 8.89 -0.72 19.03
CA LEU A 245 8.25 0.24 19.93
C LEU A 245 6.72 0.15 19.92
N LEU A 246 6.12 -0.33 18.83
CA LEU A 246 4.68 -0.52 18.73
C LEU A 246 4.22 -1.80 19.42
N VAL A 247 4.82 -2.97 19.12
CA VAL A 247 4.35 -4.28 19.61
C VAL A 247 5.46 -5.25 20.03
N GLU A 248 6.55 -5.40 19.27
CA GLU A 248 7.46 -6.54 19.39
C GLU A 248 8.51 -6.38 20.49
N GLY A 249 8.89 -5.15 20.84
CA GLY A 249 9.92 -4.87 21.83
C GLY A 249 9.45 -5.13 23.28
N LYS A 250 10.42 -5.16 24.21
CA LYS A 250 10.14 -5.37 25.65
C LYS A 250 9.33 -4.25 26.28
N LYS A 251 9.56 -3.00 25.84
CA LYS A 251 8.74 -1.83 26.17
C LYS A 251 8.09 -1.41 24.87
N ASN A 252 6.80 -1.57 24.76
CA ASN A 252 6.05 -1.27 23.56
C ASN A 252 4.72 -0.59 23.88
N LEU A 253 4.16 0.07 22.87
CA LEU A 253 2.95 0.87 22.99
C LEU A 253 1.72 0.03 23.37
N ARG A 254 1.58 -1.16 22.80
CA ARG A 254 0.46 -2.05 23.12
C ARG A 254 0.44 -2.44 24.60
N SER A 255 1.59 -2.88 25.13
CA SER A 255 1.74 -3.21 26.55
C SER A 255 1.55 -1.98 27.42
N PHE A 256 2.08 -0.83 27.02
CA PHE A 256 1.93 0.43 27.75
C PHE A 256 0.46 0.85 27.90
N LEU A 257 -0.34 0.77 26.81
CA LEU A 257 -1.76 1.09 26.87
C LEU A 257 -2.51 0.14 27.81
N ARG A 258 -2.21 -1.15 27.73
CA ARG A 258 -2.83 -2.15 28.60
C ARG A 258 -2.48 -1.94 30.08
N GLU A 259 -1.23 -1.63 30.39
CA GLU A 259 -0.77 -1.39 31.77
C GLU A 259 -1.38 -0.13 32.37
N ASN A 260 -1.58 0.92 31.60
CA ASN A 260 -1.99 2.22 32.11
C ASN A 260 -3.48 2.54 31.92
N TYR A 261 -4.19 1.88 30.99
CA TYR A 261 -5.54 2.27 30.55
C TYR A 261 -6.52 1.08 30.40
N LEU A 262 -6.17 -0.15 30.83
CA LEU A 262 -6.97 -1.36 30.65
C LEU A 262 -8.45 -1.21 31.05
N ASN A 263 -8.73 -0.43 32.10
CA ASN A 263 -10.07 -0.21 32.65
C ASN A 263 -10.42 1.30 32.71
N ASP A 264 -9.76 2.12 31.90
CA ASP A 264 -9.96 3.57 31.89
C ASP A 264 -10.69 3.99 30.59
N ASP A 265 -11.96 3.56 30.51
CA ASP A 265 -12.82 3.90 29.37
C ASP A 265 -12.97 5.43 29.21
N ALA A 266 -12.93 6.19 30.32
CA ALA A 266 -13.06 7.64 30.26
C ALA A 266 -11.88 8.31 29.52
N ALA A 267 -10.69 7.74 29.60
CA ALA A 267 -9.52 8.20 28.85
C ALA A 267 -9.52 7.70 27.39
N LEU A 268 -9.97 6.46 27.16
CA LEU A 268 -9.89 5.81 25.84
C LEU A 268 -11.04 6.21 24.91
N GLU A 269 -12.27 6.37 25.42
CA GLU A 269 -13.44 6.68 24.59
C GLU A 269 -13.25 7.93 23.70
N PRO A 270 -12.77 9.09 24.21
CA PRO A 270 -12.53 10.26 23.37
C PRO A 270 -11.47 10.01 22.28
N VAL A 271 -10.43 9.21 22.58
CA VAL A 271 -9.36 8.86 21.62
C VAL A 271 -9.90 8.01 20.48
N ILE A 272 -10.71 6.98 20.79
CA ILE A 272 -11.30 6.10 19.76
C ILE A 272 -12.28 6.90 18.89
N LYS A 273 -13.10 7.77 19.45
CA LYS A 273 -13.99 8.64 18.69
C LYS A 273 -13.22 9.59 17.78
N GLN A 274 -12.18 10.26 18.33
CA GLN A 274 -11.31 11.15 17.55
C GLN A 274 -10.63 10.42 16.39
N TYR A 275 -10.10 9.22 16.63
CA TYR A 275 -9.47 8.41 15.58
C TYR A 275 -10.43 8.09 14.43
N VAL A 276 -11.65 7.67 14.73
CA VAL A 276 -12.65 7.40 13.68
C VAL A 276 -13.04 8.67 12.93
N ASP A 277 -13.35 9.74 13.67
CA ASP A 277 -13.93 10.95 13.09
C ASP A 277 -12.90 11.84 12.37
N ALA A 278 -11.63 11.83 12.78
CA ALA A 278 -10.59 12.72 12.25
C ALA A 278 -9.45 12.00 11.49
N VAL A 279 -9.40 10.67 11.51
CA VAL A 279 -8.43 9.88 10.74
C VAL A 279 -9.16 8.99 9.73
N ILE A 280 -9.86 7.95 10.18
CA ILE A 280 -10.44 6.94 9.29
C ILE A 280 -11.42 7.55 8.30
N MET A 281 -12.51 8.16 8.79
CA MET A 281 -13.58 8.64 7.92
C MET A 281 -13.14 9.72 6.92
N PRO A 282 -12.30 10.71 7.30
CA PRO A 282 -11.77 11.65 6.32
C PRO A 282 -10.85 11.00 5.28
N THR A 283 -10.00 10.01 5.66
CA THR A 283 -9.12 9.33 4.71
C THR A 283 -9.92 8.52 3.69
N TYR A 284 -10.89 7.73 4.14
CA TYR A 284 -11.73 6.95 3.21
C TYR A 284 -12.68 7.82 2.38
N SER A 285 -13.10 9.00 2.90
CA SER A 285 -13.84 9.97 2.09
C SER A 285 -12.98 10.55 0.96
N ASP A 286 -11.73 10.89 1.26
CA ASP A 286 -10.78 11.40 0.28
C ASP A 286 -10.40 10.33 -0.75
N LEU A 287 -10.13 9.09 -0.30
CA LEU A 287 -9.90 7.93 -1.16
C LEU A 287 -11.02 7.75 -2.18
N ARG A 288 -12.28 7.77 -1.73
CA ARG A 288 -13.47 7.67 -2.58
C ARG A 288 -13.53 8.82 -3.59
N ASP A 289 -13.34 10.06 -3.14
CA ASP A 289 -13.49 11.25 -3.97
C ASP A 289 -12.36 11.32 -5.02
N LYS A 290 -11.13 10.98 -4.66
CA LYS A 290 -9.98 10.93 -5.58
C LYS A 290 -10.10 9.77 -6.59
N ASN A 291 -10.63 8.60 -6.21
CA ASN A 291 -10.93 7.53 -7.16
C ASN A 291 -12.09 7.88 -8.11
N ASN A 292 -13.08 8.66 -7.67
CA ASN A 292 -14.08 9.21 -8.57
C ASN A 292 -13.45 10.16 -9.60
N ALA A 293 -12.58 11.07 -9.17
CA ALA A 293 -11.85 11.99 -10.04
C ALA A 293 -10.93 11.24 -11.02
N LEU A 294 -10.19 10.23 -10.55
CA LEU A 294 -9.37 9.35 -11.39
C LEU A 294 -10.19 8.69 -12.51
N PHE A 295 -11.37 8.13 -12.17
CA PHE A 295 -12.25 7.53 -13.17
C PHE A 295 -12.71 8.54 -14.24
N ASP A 296 -13.01 9.79 -13.86
CA ASP A 296 -13.42 10.85 -14.79
C ASP A 296 -12.27 11.25 -15.73
N VAL A 297 -11.05 11.37 -15.21
CA VAL A 297 -9.84 11.66 -16.00
C VAL A 297 -9.53 10.50 -16.95
N ILE A 298 -9.60 9.25 -16.49
CA ILE A 298 -9.44 8.05 -17.34
C ILE A 298 -10.52 7.98 -18.43
N SER A 299 -11.75 8.35 -18.11
CA SER A 299 -12.82 8.42 -19.11
C SER A 299 -12.54 9.48 -20.19
N THR A 300 -11.93 10.59 -19.80
CA THR A 300 -11.47 11.64 -20.72
C THR A 300 -10.33 11.15 -21.61
N LEU A 301 -9.32 10.47 -21.04
CA LEU A 301 -8.24 9.83 -21.78
C LEU A 301 -8.79 8.83 -22.81
N ALA A 302 -9.73 7.99 -22.40
CA ALA A 302 -10.33 6.99 -23.30
C ALA A 302 -11.12 7.61 -24.45
N ALA A 303 -11.78 8.75 -24.23
CA ALA A 303 -12.54 9.47 -25.26
C ALA A 303 -11.65 10.30 -26.19
N ASN A 304 -10.56 10.85 -25.68
CA ASN A 304 -9.63 11.71 -26.40
C ASN A 304 -8.17 11.38 -26.00
N PRO A 305 -7.57 10.33 -26.57
CA PRO A 305 -6.22 9.93 -26.27
C PRO A 305 -5.20 10.95 -26.78
N THR A 306 -4.51 11.62 -25.86
CA THR A 306 -3.41 12.56 -26.10
C THR A 306 -2.33 12.36 -25.04
N ASP A 307 -1.09 12.75 -25.31
CA ASP A 307 -0.01 12.71 -24.33
C ASP A 307 -0.37 13.52 -23.08
N ALA A 308 -1.05 14.66 -23.25
CA ALA A 308 -1.51 15.50 -22.13
C ALA A 308 -2.56 14.76 -21.26
N ASN A 309 -3.47 14.00 -21.87
CA ASN A 309 -4.46 13.23 -21.11
C ASN A 309 -3.85 11.97 -20.45
N PHE A 310 -2.78 11.38 -21.02
CA PHE A 310 -2.00 10.36 -20.33
C PHE A 310 -1.31 10.95 -19.10
N GLN A 311 -0.68 12.14 -19.23
CA GLN A 311 -0.06 12.81 -18.08
C GLN A 311 -1.11 13.13 -17.00
N ALA A 312 -2.26 13.69 -17.37
CA ALA A 312 -3.33 13.97 -16.43
C ALA A 312 -3.85 12.70 -15.72
N ALA A 313 -3.88 11.55 -16.43
CA ALA A 313 -4.26 10.28 -15.82
C ALA A 313 -3.20 9.76 -14.83
N CYS A 314 -1.91 9.97 -15.12
CA CYS A 314 -0.82 9.66 -14.19
C CYS A 314 -0.89 10.53 -12.94
N ASP A 315 -1.11 11.84 -13.11
CA ASP A 315 -1.24 12.77 -11.98
C ASP A 315 -2.43 12.40 -11.09
N ALA A 316 -3.58 12.08 -11.69
CA ALA A 316 -4.76 11.64 -10.96
C ALA A 316 -4.58 10.26 -10.28
N TRP A 317 -3.77 9.37 -10.85
CA TRP A 317 -3.42 8.11 -10.21
C TRP A 317 -2.60 8.33 -8.94
N ILE A 318 -1.57 9.20 -9.00
CA ILE A 318 -0.75 9.57 -7.82
C ILE A 318 -1.64 10.15 -6.73
N GLU A 319 -2.52 11.10 -7.08
CA GLU A 319 -3.45 11.70 -6.12
C GLU A 319 -4.41 10.69 -5.50
N ALA A 320 -4.91 9.70 -6.28
CA ALA A 320 -5.84 8.69 -5.77
C ALA A 320 -5.14 7.61 -4.93
N ARG A 321 -3.86 7.33 -5.19
CA ARG A 321 -3.07 6.37 -4.44
C ARG A 321 -2.70 6.89 -3.05
N GLU A 322 -2.38 8.17 -2.92
CA GLU A 322 -1.95 8.77 -1.66
C GLU A 322 -2.86 8.44 -0.46
N PRO A 323 -4.19 8.67 -0.48
CA PRO A 323 -5.05 8.32 0.66
C PRO A 323 -5.22 6.81 0.88
N TRP A 324 -4.93 5.97 -0.12
CA TRP A 324 -4.84 4.53 0.08
C TRP A 324 -3.61 4.20 0.94
N GLU A 325 -2.44 4.64 0.55
CA GLU A 325 -1.20 4.45 1.30
C GLU A 325 -1.25 5.05 2.71
N GLU A 326 -1.93 6.21 2.86
CA GLU A 326 -2.20 6.80 4.17
C GLU A 326 -3.25 6.04 4.99
N SER A 327 -3.86 4.99 4.46
CA SER A 327 -4.82 4.13 5.17
C SER A 327 -4.25 2.78 5.62
N GLU A 328 -3.03 2.46 5.26
CA GLU A 328 -2.41 1.15 5.49
C GLU A 328 -2.36 0.73 6.97
N ALA A 329 -2.23 1.66 7.91
CA ALA A 329 -2.33 1.37 9.35
C ALA A 329 -3.73 0.97 9.82
N TYR A 330 -4.76 1.01 8.98
CA TYR A 330 -6.15 0.70 9.36
C TYR A 330 -6.92 -0.15 8.35
N LEU A 331 -6.21 -1.06 7.64
CA LEU A 331 -6.80 -2.04 6.74
C LEU A 331 -7.50 -3.19 7.47
N PHE A 332 -8.25 -2.89 8.52
CA PHE A 332 -9.05 -3.85 9.29
C PHE A 332 -10.55 -3.64 9.07
N GLY A 333 -11.35 -4.56 9.60
CA GLY A 333 -12.81 -4.48 9.53
C GLY A 333 -13.33 -4.60 8.08
N PRO A 334 -13.99 -3.58 7.52
CA PRO A 334 -14.57 -3.65 6.19
C PRO A 334 -13.56 -3.99 5.08
N VAL A 335 -12.34 -3.46 5.14
CA VAL A 335 -11.29 -3.77 4.14
C VAL A 335 -11.02 -5.27 4.11
N ALA A 336 -10.71 -5.85 5.28
CA ALA A 336 -10.40 -7.27 5.41
C ALA A 336 -11.62 -8.16 5.13
N ASN A 337 -12.81 -7.76 5.63
CA ASN A 337 -14.03 -8.55 5.48
C ASN A 337 -14.52 -8.67 4.04
N LEU A 338 -14.19 -7.70 3.20
CA LEU A 338 -14.62 -7.61 1.81
C LEU A 338 -13.52 -7.90 0.81
N GLY A 339 -12.31 -8.25 1.28
CA GLY A 339 -11.14 -8.49 0.44
C GLY A 339 -10.77 -7.30 -0.45
N LEU A 340 -10.93 -6.08 0.09
CA LEU A 340 -10.73 -4.87 -0.72
C LEU A 340 -9.25 -4.56 -0.93
N ASP A 341 -8.40 -4.91 0.00
CA ASP A 341 -6.97 -4.73 -0.12
C ASP A 341 -6.43 -5.48 -1.36
N PRO A 342 -6.50 -6.81 -1.48
CA PRO A 342 -6.01 -7.48 -2.69
C PRO A 342 -6.81 -7.12 -3.96
N ASN A 343 -8.02 -6.58 -3.85
CA ASN A 343 -8.76 -6.10 -5.01
C ASN A 343 -8.25 -4.77 -5.54
N MET A 344 -7.78 -3.90 -4.66
CA MET A 344 -7.33 -2.54 -4.99
C MET A 344 -5.82 -2.45 -5.17
N ASP A 345 -5.04 -3.29 -4.47
CA ASP A 345 -3.59 -3.09 -4.36
C ASP A 345 -2.74 -4.38 -4.48
N SER A 346 -3.22 -5.40 -5.18
CA SER A 346 -2.43 -6.62 -5.39
C SER A 346 -1.08 -6.38 -6.04
N TRP A 347 -0.04 -6.95 -5.44
CA TRP A 347 1.32 -7.01 -5.96
C TRP A 347 1.96 -8.38 -5.59
N PRO A 348 2.79 -9.01 -6.45
CA PRO A 348 3.16 -8.58 -7.81
C PRO A 348 2.06 -8.81 -8.84
N LEU A 349 2.11 -8.06 -9.95
CA LEU A 349 1.18 -8.19 -11.07
C LEU A 349 1.46 -9.44 -11.92
N ASP A 350 0.41 -10.07 -12.45
CA ASP A 350 0.53 -10.98 -13.59
C ASP A 350 0.57 -10.20 -14.91
N GLN A 351 1.76 -9.73 -15.29
CA GLN A 351 1.97 -8.97 -16.51
C GLN A 351 1.58 -9.74 -17.77
N ALA A 352 1.77 -11.06 -17.80
CA ALA A 352 1.40 -11.90 -18.92
C ALA A 352 -0.13 -11.97 -19.08
N ALA A 353 -0.85 -12.12 -17.99
CA ALA A 353 -2.32 -12.09 -17.99
C ALA A 353 -2.85 -10.70 -18.41
N ILE A 354 -2.25 -9.60 -17.94
CA ILE A 354 -2.60 -8.23 -18.37
C ILE A 354 -2.45 -8.09 -19.90
N VAL A 355 -1.33 -8.55 -20.46
CA VAL A 355 -1.11 -8.51 -21.92
C VAL A 355 -2.12 -9.37 -22.67
N ASN A 356 -2.46 -10.54 -22.14
CA ASN A 356 -3.50 -11.40 -22.72
C ASN A 356 -4.88 -10.72 -22.71
N ILE A 357 -5.23 -10.02 -21.65
CA ILE A 357 -6.46 -9.21 -21.56
C ILE A 357 -6.44 -8.10 -22.61
N LEU A 358 -5.33 -7.36 -22.74
CA LEU A 358 -5.16 -6.32 -23.75
C LEU A 358 -5.35 -6.87 -25.17
N ASN A 359 -4.81 -8.04 -25.48
CA ASN A 359 -4.87 -8.66 -26.79
C ASN A 359 -6.25 -9.28 -27.07
N SER A 360 -6.90 -9.86 -26.09
CA SER A 360 -8.20 -10.53 -26.26
C SER A 360 -9.39 -9.58 -26.15
N GLY A 361 -9.25 -8.49 -25.40
CA GLY A 361 -10.34 -7.58 -25.04
C GLY A 361 -11.39 -8.22 -24.12
N LYS A 362 -11.03 -9.30 -23.42
CA LYS A 362 -11.91 -9.97 -22.45
C LYS A 362 -11.68 -9.38 -21.07
N PHE A 363 -12.71 -8.73 -20.53
CA PHE A 363 -12.68 -8.05 -19.22
C PHE A 363 -13.63 -8.68 -18.19
N ASP A 364 -14.32 -9.78 -18.58
CA ASP A 364 -15.41 -10.38 -17.78
C ASP A 364 -14.90 -11.04 -16.48
N ASP A 365 -13.62 -11.44 -16.47
CA ASP A 365 -13.00 -12.11 -15.32
C ASP A 365 -12.46 -11.14 -14.26
N LEU A 366 -12.61 -9.81 -14.44
CA LEU A 366 -12.13 -8.80 -13.49
C LEU A 366 -13.09 -8.56 -12.31
N THR A 367 -14.28 -9.12 -12.39
CA THR A 367 -15.31 -9.06 -11.34
C THR A 367 -15.84 -10.44 -11.03
N TRP A 368 -16.16 -10.68 -9.77
CA TRP A 368 -16.81 -11.92 -9.32
C TRP A 368 -17.63 -11.65 -8.06
N ASP A 369 -18.59 -12.53 -7.78
CA ASP A 369 -19.39 -12.51 -6.57
C ASP A 369 -18.87 -13.57 -5.59
N GLY A 370 -18.82 -13.26 -4.31
CA GLY A 370 -18.61 -14.21 -3.23
C GLY A 370 -17.24 -14.13 -2.57
N ASP A 371 -16.48 -15.21 -2.61
CA ASP A 371 -15.22 -15.36 -1.90
C ASP A 371 -14.14 -14.41 -2.40
N PHE A 372 -13.42 -13.77 -1.45
CA PHE A 372 -12.30 -12.86 -1.72
C PHE A 372 -10.98 -13.38 -1.15
N ASP A 373 -10.94 -14.65 -0.71
CA ASP A 373 -9.77 -15.26 -0.12
C ASP A 373 -8.66 -15.45 -1.18
N GLU A 374 -7.63 -14.65 -1.10
CA GLU A 374 -6.46 -14.71 -1.98
C GLU A 374 -5.64 -15.99 -1.87
N SER A 375 -5.87 -16.82 -0.81
CA SER A 375 -5.30 -18.16 -0.75
C SER A 375 -5.91 -19.10 -1.81
N ASN A 376 -7.03 -18.71 -2.42
CA ASN A 376 -7.59 -19.34 -3.58
C ASN A 376 -6.90 -18.80 -4.84
N GLU A 377 -6.13 -19.64 -5.52
CA GLU A 377 -5.36 -19.30 -6.72
C GLU A 377 -6.21 -18.65 -7.83
N GLU A 378 -7.46 -19.07 -8.03
CA GLU A 378 -8.36 -18.47 -9.02
C GLU A 378 -8.70 -17.01 -8.65
N ILE A 379 -8.93 -16.73 -7.37
CA ILE A 379 -9.21 -15.38 -6.86
C ILE A 379 -7.95 -14.51 -6.95
N ALA A 380 -6.81 -15.00 -6.46
CA ALA A 380 -5.54 -14.28 -6.53
C ALA A 380 -5.17 -13.90 -7.98
N ASN A 381 -5.38 -14.81 -8.95
CA ASN A 381 -5.15 -14.54 -10.36
C ASN A 381 -6.04 -13.41 -10.92
N LYS A 382 -7.29 -13.29 -10.42
CA LYS A 382 -8.19 -12.18 -10.81
C LYS A 382 -7.79 -10.87 -10.14
N GLN A 383 -7.31 -10.92 -8.90
CA GLN A 383 -6.82 -9.76 -8.16
C GLN A 383 -5.55 -9.18 -8.78
N SER A 384 -4.63 -10.02 -9.25
CA SER A 384 -3.34 -9.62 -9.85
C SER A 384 -3.44 -8.90 -11.20
N VAL A 385 -4.64 -8.77 -11.77
CA VAL A 385 -4.90 -8.10 -13.06
C VAL A 385 -5.86 -6.90 -12.94
N ARG A 386 -6.03 -6.39 -11.71
CA ARG A 386 -6.85 -5.22 -11.41
C ARG A 386 -6.16 -4.35 -10.33
N GLY A 387 -6.80 -3.28 -9.91
CA GLY A 387 -6.29 -2.42 -8.84
C GLY A 387 -5.31 -1.36 -9.33
N TYR A 388 -4.67 -0.70 -8.36
CA TYR A 388 -3.77 0.43 -8.59
C TYR A 388 -2.57 0.05 -9.45
N HIS A 389 -1.91 -1.07 -9.17
CA HIS A 389 -0.71 -1.47 -9.89
C HIS A 389 -1.00 -1.88 -11.33
N THR A 390 -2.15 -2.51 -11.62
CA THR A 390 -2.57 -2.74 -13.02
C THR A 390 -2.82 -1.42 -13.75
N LEU A 391 -3.45 -0.45 -13.08
CA LEU A 391 -3.67 0.86 -13.67
C LEU A 391 -2.33 1.61 -13.86
N GLU A 392 -1.42 1.49 -12.91
CA GLU A 392 -0.05 1.99 -13.01
C GLU A 392 0.67 1.43 -14.26
N PHE A 393 0.66 0.11 -14.45
CA PHE A 393 1.21 -0.54 -15.64
C PHE A 393 0.64 0.05 -16.94
N LEU A 394 -0.67 0.32 -16.96
CA LEU A 394 -1.35 0.85 -18.15
C LEU A 394 -1.05 2.34 -18.40
N LEU A 395 -0.71 3.11 -17.39
CA LEU A 395 -0.49 4.56 -17.47
C LEU A 395 0.98 4.96 -17.55
N PHE A 396 1.85 4.27 -16.81
CA PHE A 396 3.25 4.64 -16.67
C PHE A 396 4.20 3.73 -17.44
N LYS A 397 5.34 4.28 -17.80
CA LYS A 397 6.53 3.57 -18.25
C LYS A 397 7.78 4.33 -17.83
N ASP A 398 8.71 3.66 -17.18
CA ASP A 398 10.00 4.24 -16.75
C ASP A 398 9.84 5.56 -15.98
N GLY A 399 8.91 5.60 -15.02
CA GLY A 399 8.65 6.76 -14.18
C GLY A 399 7.96 7.94 -14.89
N LYS A 400 7.39 7.71 -16.08
CA LYS A 400 6.76 8.75 -16.89
C LYS A 400 5.43 8.27 -17.46
N ALA A 401 4.57 9.23 -17.80
CA ALA A 401 3.35 8.92 -18.56
C ALA A 401 3.68 8.25 -19.89
N ARG A 402 2.89 7.23 -20.26
CA ARG A 402 2.96 6.66 -21.60
C ARG A 402 2.57 7.71 -22.63
N THR A 403 3.11 7.56 -23.84
CA THR A 403 2.85 8.47 -24.97
C THR A 403 2.08 7.77 -26.06
N ILE A 404 1.36 8.58 -26.85
CA ILE A 404 0.69 8.10 -28.06
C ILE A 404 1.74 7.93 -29.14
N ASN A 405 2.12 6.67 -29.40
CA ASN A 405 2.97 6.36 -30.53
C ASN A 405 2.17 6.54 -31.82
N LYS A 406 2.60 7.50 -32.62
CA LYS A 406 2.02 7.83 -33.92
C LYS A 406 2.33 6.77 -34.96
#